data_f3a07cb968dd70af18af2e32726f732a
#
_entry.id   f3a07cb968dd70af18af2e32726f732a
#
_cell.length_a   1.000
_cell.length_b   1.000
_cell.length_c   1.000
_cell.angle_alpha   90.00
_cell.angle_beta   90.00
_cell.angle_gamma   90.00
#
_symmetry.space_group_name_H-M   'P 1'
#
loop_
_entity.id
_entity.type
_entity.pdbx_description
1 polymer ?
#
loop_
_entity_poly.entity_id
_entity_poly.type
_entity_poly.pdbx_seq_one_letter_code
_entity_poly.pdbx_strand_id
1 'polypeptide(L)'
;MNTHAYTPMHIQDLINRTAMEANILPLTSRCDSACIFCSHQNNPPQVQVLSVGERSLADILDTMQYLDPARTITIGESATNIIEGEPTSHKDFLNVLQILRQRFPQTPVSITTNGHQLTRALIAQLSRLMPVYINLSINSSSVTYHRQLMRDSEEKANCAIAAIALLDEYRIPFSCSMVGMPNITGTDDMRQTIRDIAHYGADSIQIFMPGFSSHIKKNIFPDPDHIYAELKALVDEVAPQTECPVLLEPSYVQNLRCMISGVRKNSPAWQAGLRKGDEILTVNGETPYSRVAAYGYLNGPGTRTVTYRSSQTVLEATWQNTSDGSCGIAMEYDFDPNRADYVKKALSDAPGKVLLLCSEFAYPLMQTVLSGMALPEDAWDLIYVPNITFGGTIRAAGLLCYDDYVQAVRDYCDHHTPPDALAVPGESFNYLSLDLTGHHYSEIGQAFHLPVALM
;
A
#
# COMPACT_ATOMS: atom_id res chain seq x y z
N MET A 1 32.68 0.27 8.25
CA MET A 1 31.75 1.13 7.49
C MET A 1 31.90 0.77 6.02
N ASN A 2 31.17 -0.25 5.57
CA ASN A 2 31.02 -0.56 4.15
C ASN A 2 29.61 -0.20 3.76
N THR A 3 29.38 1.08 3.50
CA THR A 3 28.17 1.49 2.79
C THR A 3 28.29 0.93 1.37
N HIS A 4 27.59 -0.15 1.06
CA HIS A 4 27.43 -0.60 -0.31
C HIS A 4 26.64 0.46 -1.09
N ALA A 5 27.33 1.48 -1.57
CA ALA A 5 26.72 2.48 -2.44
C ALA A 5 26.19 1.78 -3.69
N TYR A 6 24.90 1.96 -4.01
CA TYR A 6 24.33 1.46 -5.24
C TYR A 6 25.11 1.98 -6.44
N THR A 7 25.61 1.08 -7.27
CA THR A 7 26.21 1.44 -8.56
C THR A 7 25.09 1.70 -9.59
N PRO A 8 25.35 2.41 -10.70
CA PRO A 8 24.37 2.55 -11.78
C PRO A 8 23.82 1.21 -12.29
N MET A 9 24.64 0.17 -12.29
CA MET A 9 24.24 -1.19 -12.66
C MET A 9 23.23 -1.77 -11.66
N HIS A 10 23.48 -1.61 -10.36
CA HIS A 10 22.52 -2.04 -9.32
C HIS A 10 21.19 -1.30 -9.44
N ILE A 11 21.19 -0.01 -9.78
CA ILE A 11 19.97 0.78 -9.98
C ILE A 11 19.18 0.22 -11.16
N GLN A 12 19.80 -0.07 -12.29
CA GLN A 12 19.12 -0.63 -13.44
C GLN A 12 18.59 -2.05 -13.17
N ASP A 13 19.35 -2.88 -12.46
CA ASP A 13 18.89 -4.21 -12.02
C ASP A 13 17.66 -4.09 -11.10
N LEU A 14 17.67 -3.14 -10.18
CA LEU A 14 16.53 -2.89 -9.29
C LEU A 14 15.29 -2.43 -10.07
N ILE A 15 15.45 -1.56 -11.06
CA ILE A 15 14.36 -1.14 -11.95
C ILE A 15 13.79 -2.32 -12.72
N ASN A 16 14.65 -3.15 -13.32
CA ASN A 16 14.22 -4.30 -14.11
C ASN A 16 13.53 -5.35 -13.22
N ARG A 17 14.05 -5.64 -12.03
CA ARG A 17 13.41 -6.53 -11.05
C ARG A 17 12.06 -5.98 -10.59
N THR A 18 11.96 -4.69 -10.33
CA THR A 18 10.69 -4.03 -10.01
C THR A 18 9.65 -4.22 -11.11
N ALA A 19 10.06 -4.09 -12.39
CA ALA A 19 9.17 -4.36 -13.51
C ALA A 19 8.76 -5.83 -13.58
N MET A 20 9.67 -6.78 -13.37
CA MET A 20 9.38 -8.22 -13.39
C MET A 20 8.47 -8.67 -12.24
N GLU A 21 8.81 -8.25 -11.01
CA GLU A 21 8.17 -8.77 -9.79
C GLU A 21 6.85 -8.03 -9.48
N ALA A 22 6.86 -6.70 -9.56
CA ALA A 22 5.72 -5.86 -9.22
C ALA A 22 4.92 -5.34 -10.43
N ASN A 23 5.40 -5.55 -11.64
CA ASN A 23 4.83 -5.01 -12.89
C ASN A 23 4.73 -3.48 -12.88
N ILE A 24 5.70 -2.81 -12.24
CA ILE A 24 5.78 -1.35 -12.15
C ILE A 24 6.73 -0.82 -13.22
N LEU A 25 6.30 0.22 -13.94
CA LEU A 25 7.09 0.94 -14.94
C LEU A 25 7.46 2.33 -14.43
N PRO A 26 8.65 2.53 -13.84
CA PRO A 26 9.09 3.85 -13.39
C PRO A 26 9.35 4.79 -14.58
N LEU A 27 8.82 6.02 -14.53
CA LEU A 27 9.06 7.02 -15.58
C LEU A 27 10.01 8.12 -15.12
N THR A 28 9.85 8.60 -13.88
CA THR A 28 10.59 9.75 -13.38
C THR A 28 10.64 9.78 -11.87
N SER A 29 11.77 10.23 -11.33
CA SER A 29 11.86 10.57 -9.89
C SER A 29 11.57 12.05 -9.63
N ARG A 30 11.21 12.84 -10.67
CA ARG A 30 10.85 14.24 -10.51
C ARG A 30 9.37 14.38 -10.17
N CYS A 31 9.09 15.25 -9.21
CA CYS A 31 7.72 15.64 -8.86
C CYS A 31 7.61 17.15 -8.89
N ASP A 32 6.50 17.65 -9.36
CA ASP A 32 6.20 19.07 -9.46
C ASP A 32 5.46 19.64 -8.23
N SER A 33 5.34 18.83 -7.16
CA SER A 33 4.80 19.18 -5.85
C SER A 33 5.88 19.16 -4.77
N ALA A 34 5.58 19.80 -3.63
CA ALA A 34 6.41 19.81 -2.43
C ALA A 34 5.60 19.53 -1.16
N CYS A 35 4.77 18.48 -1.21
CA CYS A 35 3.82 18.10 -0.17
C CYS A 35 4.48 18.08 1.21
N ILE A 36 3.78 18.60 2.22
CA ILE A 36 4.33 18.69 3.59
C ILE A 36 4.55 17.32 4.25
N PHE A 37 3.84 16.30 3.77
CA PHE A 37 3.88 14.91 4.24
C PHE A 37 4.69 13.99 3.32
N CYS A 38 5.38 14.53 2.30
CA CYS A 38 6.15 13.70 1.37
C CYS A 38 7.29 12.97 2.08
N SER A 39 7.28 11.65 2.01
CA SER A 39 8.30 10.78 2.65
C SER A 39 9.70 11.10 2.16
N HIS A 40 9.87 11.44 0.88
CA HIS A 40 11.19 11.74 0.29
C HIS A 40 11.88 12.97 0.86
N GLN A 41 11.15 13.87 1.53
CA GLN A 41 11.71 15.08 2.15
C GLN A 41 12.13 14.88 3.62
N ASN A 42 11.75 13.77 4.22
CA ASN A 42 11.85 13.54 5.67
C ASN A 42 12.61 12.25 6.01
N ASN A 43 13.37 11.68 5.06
CA ASN A 43 14.15 10.49 5.30
C ASN A 43 15.34 10.77 6.23
N PRO A 44 15.69 9.82 7.11
CA PRO A 44 16.93 9.84 7.88
C PRO A 44 18.16 9.92 6.95
N PRO A 45 19.27 10.54 7.38
CA PRO A 45 20.47 10.69 6.53
C PRO A 45 21.10 9.37 6.06
N GLN A 46 20.91 8.29 6.81
CA GLN A 46 21.42 6.95 6.48
C GLN A 46 20.56 6.20 5.48
N VAL A 47 19.32 6.64 5.25
CA VAL A 47 18.40 6.01 4.30
C VAL A 47 18.80 6.33 2.87
N GLN A 48 19.00 5.29 2.08
CA GLN A 48 19.40 5.40 0.68
C GLN A 48 18.14 5.46 -0.21
N VAL A 49 17.84 6.66 -0.69
CA VAL A 49 16.80 6.86 -1.71
C VAL A 49 17.45 7.16 -3.06
N LEU A 50 17.01 6.43 -4.08
CA LEU A 50 17.62 6.43 -5.41
C LEU A 50 16.79 7.29 -6.35
N SER A 51 17.35 8.43 -6.78
CA SER A 51 16.74 9.25 -7.81
C SER A 51 17.26 8.85 -9.19
N VAL A 52 16.36 8.44 -10.07
CA VAL A 52 16.68 8.13 -11.47
C VAL A 52 16.46 9.34 -12.39
N GLY A 53 16.05 10.49 -11.81
CA GLY A 53 15.72 11.69 -12.57
C GLY A 53 14.53 11.47 -13.52
N GLU A 54 14.53 12.14 -14.67
CA GLU A 54 13.61 11.89 -15.77
C GLU A 54 14.25 10.87 -16.71
N ARG A 55 13.65 9.67 -16.84
CA ARG A 55 14.21 8.59 -17.67
C ARG A 55 14.02 8.89 -19.15
N SER A 56 14.96 8.47 -19.97
CA SER A 56 14.80 8.58 -21.42
C SER A 56 13.72 7.62 -21.94
N LEU A 57 13.08 7.95 -23.04
CA LEU A 57 12.11 7.06 -23.69
C LEU A 57 12.75 5.69 -24.01
N ALA A 58 14.02 5.68 -24.43
CA ALA A 58 14.75 4.44 -24.74
C ALA A 58 14.87 3.54 -23.49
N ASP A 59 15.26 4.09 -22.34
CA ASP A 59 15.39 3.33 -21.08
C ASP A 59 14.02 2.80 -20.58
N ILE A 60 12.95 3.59 -20.79
CA ILE A 60 11.60 3.16 -20.46
C ILE A 60 11.17 2.00 -21.37
N LEU A 61 11.44 2.08 -22.68
CA LEU A 61 11.11 1.01 -23.63
C LEU A 61 11.90 -0.28 -23.37
N ASP A 62 13.15 -0.16 -22.92
CA ASP A 62 13.96 -1.31 -22.50
C ASP A 62 13.35 -1.96 -21.23
N THR A 63 12.91 -1.18 -20.27
CA THR A 63 12.24 -1.71 -19.08
C THR A 63 10.90 -2.39 -19.39
N MET A 64 10.17 -1.92 -20.42
CA MET A 64 8.90 -2.55 -20.84
C MET A 64 9.06 -4.03 -21.28
N GLN A 65 10.26 -4.50 -21.56
CA GLN A 65 10.51 -5.90 -21.93
C GLN A 65 10.32 -6.86 -20.75
N TYR A 66 10.40 -6.35 -19.53
CA TYR A 66 10.28 -7.11 -18.28
C TYR A 66 8.86 -7.13 -17.72
N LEU A 67 7.91 -6.42 -18.35
CA LEU A 67 6.52 -6.37 -17.92
C LEU A 67 5.76 -7.64 -18.31
N ASP A 68 4.88 -8.09 -17.42
CA ASP A 68 3.95 -9.18 -17.65
C ASP A 68 2.62 -8.63 -18.21
N PRO A 69 2.25 -8.95 -19.46
CA PRO A 69 1.00 -8.48 -20.06
C PRO A 69 -0.27 -9.08 -19.43
N ALA A 70 -0.16 -10.15 -18.65
CA ALA A 70 -1.29 -10.77 -17.96
C ALA A 70 -1.66 -10.04 -16.64
N ARG A 71 -0.81 -9.13 -16.18
CA ARG A 71 -0.96 -8.37 -14.94
C ARG A 71 -1.16 -6.89 -15.23
N THR A 72 -1.86 -6.18 -14.36
CA THR A 72 -1.97 -4.71 -14.43
C THR A 72 -0.57 -4.08 -14.40
N ILE A 73 -0.28 -3.19 -15.34
CA ILE A 73 0.94 -2.39 -15.35
C ILE A 73 0.71 -1.15 -14.50
N THR A 74 1.58 -0.91 -13.52
CA THR A 74 1.48 0.22 -12.60
C THR A 74 2.51 1.30 -12.95
N ILE A 75 2.07 2.56 -12.94
CA ILE A 75 2.89 3.75 -13.18
C ILE A 75 2.62 4.75 -12.05
N GLY A 76 3.65 5.37 -11.51
CA GLY A 76 3.53 6.38 -10.47
C GLY A 76 3.46 5.81 -9.06
N GLU A 77 3.89 4.56 -8.86
CA GLU A 77 4.06 3.97 -7.54
C GLU A 77 5.53 3.69 -7.26
N SER A 78 5.95 4.01 -6.04
CA SER A 78 7.30 3.73 -5.58
C SER A 78 7.46 2.23 -5.32
N ALA A 79 8.49 1.67 -5.91
CA ALA A 79 8.90 0.32 -5.61
C ALA A 79 10.29 0.36 -4.98
N THR A 80 10.39 -0.08 -3.75
CA THR A 80 11.65 -0.17 -3.02
C THR A 80 12.29 1.21 -2.75
N ASN A 81 13.62 1.32 -2.93
CA ASN A 81 14.38 2.54 -2.65
C ASN A 81 14.30 3.60 -3.78
N ILE A 82 13.62 3.31 -4.90
CA ILE A 82 13.52 4.25 -6.02
C ILE A 82 12.47 5.32 -5.72
N ILE A 83 12.87 6.57 -5.84
CA ILE A 83 11.93 7.69 -5.77
C ILE A 83 11.06 7.64 -7.01
N GLU A 84 9.73 7.52 -6.82
CA GLU A 84 8.77 7.76 -7.88
C GLU A 84 8.25 9.19 -7.75
N GLY A 85 8.33 9.92 -8.86
CA GLY A 85 7.85 11.29 -8.98
C GLY A 85 6.43 11.37 -9.52
N GLU A 86 6.08 12.48 -10.17
CA GLU A 86 4.79 12.66 -10.81
C GLU A 86 4.85 12.19 -12.27
N PRO A 87 4.26 11.05 -12.62
CA PRO A 87 4.43 10.46 -13.95
C PRO A 87 3.81 11.31 -15.07
N THR A 88 2.71 12.02 -14.79
CA THR A 88 2.03 12.84 -15.80
C THR A 88 2.84 14.09 -16.19
N SER A 89 3.85 14.46 -15.39
CA SER A 89 4.78 15.54 -15.70
C SER A 89 5.91 15.12 -16.67
N HIS A 90 6.07 13.82 -16.93
CA HIS A 90 7.07 13.32 -17.86
C HIS A 90 6.73 13.73 -19.28
N LYS A 91 7.69 14.31 -20.01
CA LYS A 91 7.47 14.86 -21.36
C LYS A 91 6.92 13.83 -22.37
N ASP A 92 7.31 12.56 -22.23
CA ASP A 92 6.89 11.46 -23.08
C ASP A 92 5.73 10.64 -22.48
N PHE A 93 5.08 11.09 -21.41
CA PHE A 93 4.05 10.33 -20.68
C PHE A 93 3.00 9.72 -21.62
N LEU A 94 2.38 10.56 -22.45
CA LEU A 94 1.33 10.11 -23.35
C LEU A 94 1.87 9.18 -24.44
N ASN A 95 3.08 9.45 -24.96
CA ASN A 95 3.74 8.59 -25.93
C ASN A 95 4.03 7.21 -25.35
N VAL A 96 4.51 7.14 -24.10
CA VAL A 96 4.70 5.89 -23.35
C VAL A 96 3.40 5.09 -23.26
N LEU A 97 2.29 5.72 -22.91
CA LEU A 97 0.98 5.06 -22.84
C LEU A 97 0.49 4.58 -24.20
N GLN A 98 0.72 5.34 -25.27
CA GLN A 98 0.38 4.92 -26.63
C GLN A 98 1.18 3.69 -27.04
N ILE A 99 2.48 3.65 -26.75
CA ILE A 99 3.33 2.50 -27.04
C ILE A 99 2.92 1.29 -26.17
N LEU A 100 2.62 1.48 -24.90
CA LEU A 100 2.09 0.42 -24.03
C LEU A 100 0.81 -0.16 -24.63
N ARG A 101 -0.11 0.67 -25.09
CA ARG A 101 -1.38 0.23 -25.67
C ARG A 101 -1.19 -0.50 -27.00
N GLN A 102 -0.23 -0.09 -27.81
CA GLN A 102 0.14 -0.82 -29.03
C GLN A 102 0.75 -2.19 -28.74
N ARG A 103 1.62 -2.25 -27.70
CA ARG A 103 2.33 -3.48 -27.33
C ARG A 103 1.44 -4.46 -26.53
N PHE A 104 0.59 -3.92 -25.67
CA PHE A 104 -0.29 -4.65 -24.75
C PHE A 104 -1.73 -4.13 -24.86
N PRO A 105 -2.48 -4.49 -25.93
CA PRO A 105 -3.78 -3.87 -26.25
C PRO A 105 -4.85 -4.04 -25.17
N GLN A 106 -4.80 -5.10 -24.40
CA GLN A 106 -5.82 -5.46 -23.39
C GLN A 106 -5.34 -5.32 -21.93
N THR A 107 -4.04 -5.10 -21.73
CA THR A 107 -3.47 -5.02 -20.37
C THR A 107 -3.94 -3.75 -19.67
N PRO A 108 -4.54 -3.83 -18.47
CA PRO A 108 -4.87 -2.65 -17.69
C PRO A 108 -3.61 -1.86 -17.31
N VAL A 109 -3.72 -0.53 -17.33
CA VAL A 109 -2.67 0.38 -16.86
C VAL A 109 -3.23 1.20 -15.71
N SER A 110 -2.65 1.05 -14.51
CA SER A 110 -2.98 1.82 -13.32
C SER A 110 -1.98 2.96 -13.16
N ILE A 111 -2.48 4.19 -12.99
CA ILE A 111 -1.65 5.40 -12.92
C ILE A 111 -1.94 6.13 -11.63
N THR A 112 -0.93 6.25 -10.75
CA THR A 112 -1.00 7.09 -9.55
C THR A 112 -0.46 8.46 -9.87
N THR A 113 -1.23 9.52 -9.58
CA THR A 113 -0.92 10.91 -9.94
C THR A 113 -1.48 11.90 -8.93
N ASN A 114 -0.80 13.04 -8.79
CA ASN A 114 -1.30 14.19 -8.02
C ASN A 114 -2.38 15.01 -8.77
N GLY A 115 -2.67 14.68 -10.02
CA GLY A 115 -3.74 15.29 -10.81
C GLY A 115 -3.42 16.64 -11.44
N HIS A 116 -2.25 17.23 -11.22
CA HIS A 116 -1.91 18.58 -11.71
C HIS A 116 -1.95 18.73 -13.23
N GLN A 117 -1.72 17.63 -13.94
CA GLN A 117 -1.74 17.60 -15.41
C GLN A 117 -3.01 16.96 -15.98
N LEU A 118 -3.95 16.51 -15.13
CA LEU A 118 -5.20 15.89 -15.56
C LEU A 118 -6.20 16.91 -16.12
N THR A 119 -5.77 17.66 -17.11
CA THR A 119 -6.62 18.58 -17.87
C THR A 119 -7.67 17.80 -18.66
N ARG A 120 -8.77 18.47 -19.05
CA ARG A 120 -9.79 17.91 -19.95
C ARG A 120 -9.15 17.31 -21.22
N ALA A 121 -8.15 17.95 -21.78
CA ALA A 121 -7.46 17.48 -22.98
C ALA A 121 -6.70 16.17 -22.74
N LEU A 122 -5.98 16.05 -21.63
CA LEU A 122 -5.27 14.82 -21.28
C LEU A 122 -6.25 13.69 -20.95
N ILE A 123 -7.27 13.95 -20.15
CA ILE A 123 -8.31 12.97 -19.78
C ILE A 123 -9.03 12.44 -21.04
N ALA A 124 -9.35 13.32 -22.02
CA ALA A 124 -9.92 12.91 -23.29
C ALA A 124 -8.98 12.03 -24.13
N GLN A 125 -7.66 12.14 -23.96
CA GLN A 125 -6.69 11.24 -24.60
C GLN A 125 -6.59 9.91 -23.85
N LEU A 126 -6.57 9.93 -22.51
CA LEU A 126 -6.56 8.74 -21.67
C LEU A 126 -7.80 7.87 -21.91
N SER A 127 -8.98 8.48 -22.09
CA SER A 127 -10.21 7.73 -22.38
C SER A 127 -10.18 6.94 -23.70
N ARG A 128 -9.27 7.28 -24.62
CA ARG A 128 -9.04 6.54 -25.87
C ARG A 128 -8.00 5.43 -25.74
N LEU A 129 -7.30 5.40 -24.61
CA LEU A 129 -6.23 4.44 -24.30
C LEU A 129 -6.68 3.38 -23.29
N MET A 130 -7.98 3.15 -23.17
CA MET A 130 -8.53 2.14 -22.25
C MET A 130 -8.00 0.73 -22.55
N PRO A 131 -7.86 -0.15 -21.54
CA PRO A 131 -8.23 0.05 -20.12
C PRO A 131 -7.15 0.81 -19.33
N VAL A 132 -7.53 1.97 -18.78
CA VAL A 132 -6.73 2.81 -17.88
C VAL A 132 -7.50 3.00 -16.59
N TYR A 133 -6.80 2.97 -15.45
CA TYR A 133 -7.30 3.25 -14.11
C TYR A 133 -6.49 4.39 -13.48
N ILE A 134 -7.14 5.32 -12.80
CA ILE A 134 -6.45 6.45 -12.14
C ILE A 134 -6.54 6.31 -10.63
N ASN A 135 -5.40 6.33 -9.96
CA ASN A 135 -5.28 6.55 -8.52
C ASN A 135 -4.96 8.03 -8.29
N LEU A 136 -5.97 8.84 -8.00
CA LEU A 136 -5.82 10.28 -7.84
C LEU A 136 -5.47 10.62 -6.38
N SER A 137 -4.28 11.20 -6.16
CA SER A 137 -3.89 11.72 -4.85
C SER A 137 -4.51 13.10 -4.63
N ILE A 138 -5.65 13.15 -3.94
CA ILE A 138 -6.39 14.37 -3.65
C ILE A 138 -6.54 14.56 -2.14
N ASN A 139 -5.87 15.56 -1.56
CA ASN A 139 -5.78 15.73 -0.12
C ASN A 139 -6.80 16.69 0.48
N SER A 140 -7.48 17.46 -0.36
CA SER A 140 -8.63 18.31 -0.02
C SER A 140 -9.34 18.76 -1.29
N SER A 141 -10.67 18.87 -1.25
CA SER A 141 -11.48 19.49 -2.31
C SER A 141 -11.56 21.02 -2.16
N SER A 142 -11.01 21.58 -1.07
CA SER A 142 -10.80 23.01 -0.88
C SER A 142 -9.46 23.45 -1.51
N VAL A 143 -9.50 24.36 -2.46
CA VAL A 143 -8.28 24.92 -3.09
C VAL A 143 -7.29 25.45 -2.03
N THR A 144 -7.80 26.11 -0.99
CA THR A 144 -6.98 26.67 0.09
C THR A 144 -6.21 25.56 0.84
N TYR A 145 -6.90 24.54 1.30
CA TYR A 145 -6.28 23.45 2.05
C TYR A 145 -5.45 22.53 1.17
N HIS A 146 -5.87 22.26 -0.07
CA HIS A 146 -5.06 21.52 -1.03
C HIS A 146 -3.69 22.17 -1.24
N ARG A 147 -3.68 23.49 -1.50
CA ARG A 147 -2.44 24.26 -1.62
C ARG A 147 -1.58 24.27 -0.36
N GLN A 148 -2.21 24.30 0.82
CA GLN A 148 -1.49 24.22 2.09
C GLN A 148 -0.77 22.89 2.27
N LEU A 149 -1.43 21.78 1.93
CA LEU A 149 -0.90 20.43 2.07
C LEU A 149 0.11 20.09 0.98
N MET A 150 -0.19 20.41 -0.29
CA MET A 150 0.62 20.03 -1.45
C MET A 150 1.70 21.07 -1.79
N ARG A 151 1.60 22.30 -1.24
CA ARG A 151 2.43 23.47 -1.56
C ARG A 151 2.39 23.85 -3.04
N ASP A 152 1.21 23.79 -3.61
CA ASP A 152 0.96 24.01 -5.03
C ASP A 152 0.51 25.43 -5.35
N SER A 153 0.55 25.76 -6.66
CA SER A 153 -0.14 26.94 -7.18
C SER A 153 -1.66 26.73 -7.17
N GLU A 154 -2.40 27.83 -7.24
CA GLU A 154 -3.86 27.77 -7.34
C GLU A 154 -4.33 27.05 -8.61
N GLU A 155 -3.62 27.24 -9.72
CA GLU A 155 -3.91 26.60 -10.99
C GLU A 155 -3.79 25.06 -10.89
N LYS A 156 -2.70 24.55 -10.29
CA LYS A 156 -2.49 23.12 -10.05
C LYS A 156 -3.57 22.53 -9.14
N ALA A 157 -3.87 23.21 -8.03
CA ALA A 157 -4.92 22.76 -7.12
C ALA A 157 -6.28 22.70 -7.81
N ASN A 158 -6.65 23.71 -8.58
CA ASN A 158 -7.89 23.72 -9.36
C ASN A 158 -7.92 22.59 -10.40
N CYS A 159 -6.80 22.31 -11.08
CA CYS A 159 -6.72 21.21 -12.05
C CYS A 159 -6.94 19.85 -11.36
N ALA A 160 -6.24 19.57 -10.26
CA ALA A 160 -6.38 18.33 -9.51
C ALA A 160 -7.81 18.11 -8.97
N ILE A 161 -8.43 19.14 -8.40
CA ILE A 161 -9.80 19.08 -7.88
C ILE A 161 -10.80 18.86 -9.03
N ALA A 162 -10.66 19.60 -10.15
CA ALA A 162 -11.52 19.45 -11.31
C ALA A 162 -11.39 18.07 -11.97
N ALA A 163 -10.25 17.40 -11.83
CA ALA A 163 -10.01 16.08 -12.40
C ALA A 163 -11.01 15.04 -11.88
N ILE A 164 -11.49 15.16 -10.64
CA ILE A 164 -12.49 14.23 -10.05
C ILE A 164 -13.75 14.17 -10.94
N ALA A 165 -14.34 15.33 -11.24
CA ALA A 165 -15.52 15.42 -12.09
C ALA A 165 -15.26 15.03 -13.55
N LEU A 166 -14.05 15.33 -14.06
CA LEU A 166 -13.67 14.99 -15.42
C LEU A 166 -13.48 13.48 -15.60
N LEU A 167 -12.92 12.78 -14.62
CA LEU A 167 -12.76 11.32 -14.67
C LEU A 167 -14.13 10.63 -14.77
N ASP A 168 -15.12 11.07 -13.99
CA ASP A 168 -16.49 10.59 -14.09
C ASP A 168 -17.13 10.92 -15.46
N GLU A 169 -17.02 12.19 -15.92
CA GLU A 169 -17.52 12.63 -17.23
C GLU A 169 -17.01 11.77 -18.38
N TYR A 170 -15.72 11.45 -18.38
CA TYR A 170 -15.08 10.62 -19.41
C TYR A 170 -15.14 9.11 -19.13
N ARG A 171 -15.78 8.71 -18.03
CA ARG A 171 -15.94 7.31 -17.61
C ARG A 171 -14.61 6.56 -17.46
N ILE A 172 -13.59 7.23 -16.99
CA ILE A 172 -12.33 6.60 -16.60
C ILE A 172 -12.50 6.13 -15.16
N PRO A 173 -12.38 4.82 -14.88
CA PRO A 173 -12.48 4.32 -13.51
C PRO A 173 -11.32 4.86 -12.67
N PHE A 174 -11.63 5.24 -11.42
CA PHE A 174 -10.64 5.85 -10.53
C PHE A 174 -10.92 5.57 -9.06
N SER A 175 -9.87 5.60 -8.28
CA SER A 175 -9.91 5.74 -6.82
C SER A 175 -9.22 7.02 -6.40
N CYS A 176 -9.45 7.44 -5.16
CA CYS A 176 -8.75 8.57 -4.59
C CYS A 176 -7.98 8.17 -3.33
N SER A 177 -6.85 8.82 -3.11
CA SER A 177 -6.11 8.72 -1.86
C SER A 177 -5.88 10.09 -1.24
N MET A 178 -5.84 10.15 0.09
CA MET A 178 -5.51 11.34 0.86
C MET A 178 -4.67 10.98 2.06
N VAL A 179 -3.74 11.86 2.45
CA VAL A 179 -3.06 11.76 3.73
C VAL A 179 -3.89 12.50 4.78
N GLY A 180 -4.33 11.78 5.81
CA GLY A 180 -5.19 12.33 6.85
C GLY A 180 -4.44 13.30 7.77
N MET A 181 -4.70 14.60 7.61
CA MET A 181 -4.07 15.66 8.39
C MET A 181 -5.13 16.56 9.10
N PRO A 182 -6.00 15.98 9.96
CA PRO A 182 -7.05 16.75 10.62
C PRO A 182 -6.52 17.88 11.50
N ASN A 183 -5.30 17.75 12.01
CA ASN A 183 -4.60 18.80 12.75
C ASN A 183 -4.24 20.04 11.89
N ILE A 184 -4.36 19.97 10.57
CA ILE A 184 -4.09 21.08 9.63
C ILE A 184 -5.37 21.58 8.97
N THR A 185 -6.18 20.67 8.41
CA THR A 185 -7.37 21.05 7.63
C THR A 185 -8.67 20.94 8.43
N GLY A 186 -8.63 20.23 9.56
CA GLY A 186 -9.82 19.88 10.30
C GLY A 186 -10.57 18.68 9.69
N THR A 187 -11.36 17.99 10.51
CA THR A 187 -12.18 16.86 10.07
C THR A 187 -13.33 17.28 9.15
N ASP A 188 -13.79 18.53 9.24
CA ASP A 188 -14.86 19.05 8.38
C ASP A 188 -14.46 19.15 6.93
N ASP A 189 -13.25 19.62 6.64
CA ASP A 189 -12.69 19.65 5.28
C ASP A 189 -12.50 18.23 4.72
N MET A 190 -11.97 17.32 5.54
CA MET A 190 -11.81 15.92 5.14
C MET A 190 -13.17 15.26 4.85
N ARG A 191 -14.17 15.51 5.69
CA ARG A 191 -15.54 15.01 5.51
C ARG A 191 -16.12 15.51 4.19
N GLN A 192 -15.97 16.80 3.90
CA GLN A 192 -16.44 17.39 2.65
C GLN A 192 -15.71 16.80 1.45
N THR A 193 -14.39 16.66 1.53
CA THR A 193 -13.56 16.05 0.46
C THR A 193 -14.00 14.62 0.16
N ILE A 194 -14.24 13.80 1.18
CA ILE A 194 -14.73 12.42 1.01
C ILE A 194 -16.10 12.41 0.29
N ARG A 195 -17.02 13.32 0.68
CA ARG A 195 -18.34 13.42 0.04
C ARG A 195 -18.24 13.86 -1.42
N ASP A 196 -17.38 14.83 -1.71
CA ASP A 196 -17.15 15.32 -3.08
C ASP A 196 -16.59 14.22 -3.98
N ILE A 197 -15.61 13.47 -3.51
CA ILE A 197 -15.02 12.34 -4.24
C ILE A 197 -16.09 11.24 -4.47
N ALA A 198 -16.81 10.86 -3.42
CA ALA A 198 -17.84 9.81 -3.50
C ALA A 198 -18.99 10.19 -4.44
N HIS A 199 -19.33 11.48 -4.51
CA HIS A 199 -20.37 12.00 -5.41
C HIS A 199 -20.07 11.72 -6.90
N TYR A 200 -18.82 11.79 -7.30
CA TYR A 200 -18.36 11.53 -8.67
C TYR A 200 -18.00 10.07 -8.95
N GLY A 201 -18.41 9.14 -8.09
CA GLY A 201 -18.36 7.72 -8.37
C GLY A 201 -16.99 7.08 -8.32
N ALA A 202 -16.07 7.58 -7.49
CA ALA A 202 -14.82 6.91 -7.21
C ALA A 202 -15.07 5.45 -6.73
N ASP A 203 -14.23 4.52 -7.15
CA ASP A 203 -14.33 3.11 -6.77
C ASP A 203 -14.00 2.88 -5.28
N SER A 204 -13.10 3.69 -4.73
CA SER A 204 -12.73 3.71 -3.31
C SER A 204 -12.01 5.00 -2.92
N ILE A 205 -11.98 5.29 -1.63
CA ILE A 205 -11.20 6.37 -1.02
C ILE A 205 -10.30 5.76 0.04
N GLN A 206 -8.99 5.97 -0.08
CA GLN A 206 -7.99 5.52 0.89
C GLN A 206 -7.48 6.73 1.68
N ILE A 207 -7.58 6.66 3.00
CA ILE A 207 -7.06 7.68 3.90
C ILE A 207 -5.81 7.11 4.56
N PHE A 208 -4.66 7.69 4.25
CA PHE A 208 -3.39 7.25 4.82
C PHE A 208 -3.07 8.00 6.11
N MET A 209 -2.62 7.28 7.11
CA MET A 209 -1.97 7.87 8.28
C MET A 209 -0.75 8.68 7.84
N PRO A 210 -0.54 9.90 8.38
CA PRO A 210 0.67 10.65 8.06
C PRO A 210 1.90 9.97 8.66
N GLY A 211 2.87 9.64 7.79
CA GLY A 211 4.14 9.04 8.17
C GLY A 211 5.24 10.09 8.27
N PHE A 212 5.59 10.49 9.49
CA PHE A 212 6.66 11.45 9.74
C PHE A 212 7.80 10.81 10.52
N SER A 213 9.03 10.94 10.00
CA SER A 213 10.22 10.58 10.75
C SER A 213 10.58 11.64 11.80
N SER A 214 11.37 11.28 12.80
CA SER A 214 11.91 12.23 13.78
C SER A 214 12.85 13.29 13.18
N HIS A 215 13.23 13.13 11.91
CA HIS A 215 14.12 14.03 11.17
C HIS A 215 13.38 15.19 10.47
N ILE A 216 12.06 15.23 10.56
CA ILE A 216 11.30 16.34 9.97
C ILE A 216 11.66 17.67 10.65
N LYS A 217 11.93 18.71 9.83
CA LYS A 217 12.39 20.00 10.32
C LYS A 217 11.31 20.87 11.00
N LYS A 218 10.05 20.49 10.91
CA LYS A 218 8.91 21.23 11.46
C LYS A 218 8.21 20.34 12.49
N ASN A 219 7.91 20.92 13.65
CA ASN A 219 7.14 20.24 14.68
C ASN A 219 5.65 20.22 14.30
N ILE A 220 5.32 19.42 13.28
CA ILE A 220 3.95 19.18 12.79
C ILE A 220 3.45 17.79 13.22
N PHE A 221 4.16 17.15 14.15
CA PHE A 221 3.83 15.82 14.65
C PHE A 221 2.51 15.83 15.41
N PRO A 222 1.47 15.20 14.89
CA PRO A 222 0.40 14.75 15.77
C PRO A 222 0.86 13.53 16.57
N ASP A 223 0.27 13.33 17.73
CA ASP A 223 0.32 12.05 18.39
C ASP A 223 -0.30 10.99 17.45
N PRO A 224 0.42 9.92 17.06
CA PRO A 224 -0.06 8.96 16.08
C PRO A 224 -1.30 8.22 16.56
N ASP A 225 -1.42 7.91 17.84
CA ASP A 225 -2.59 7.20 18.37
C ASP A 225 -3.83 8.11 18.40
N HIS A 226 -3.63 9.39 18.73
CA HIS A 226 -4.71 10.39 18.69
C HIS A 226 -5.20 10.60 17.25
N ILE A 227 -4.28 10.81 16.31
CA ILE A 227 -4.65 10.97 14.87
C ILE A 227 -5.33 9.72 14.33
N TYR A 228 -4.84 8.53 14.66
CA TYR A 228 -5.50 7.30 14.25
C TYR A 228 -6.95 7.22 14.76
N ALA A 229 -7.15 7.50 16.04
CA ALA A 229 -8.47 7.49 16.65
C ALA A 229 -9.42 8.53 15.98
N GLU A 230 -8.91 9.73 15.70
CA GLU A 230 -9.67 10.80 15.03
C GLU A 230 -10.04 10.42 13.59
N LEU A 231 -9.09 9.89 12.81
CA LEU A 231 -9.33 9.43 11.44
C LEU A 231 -10.28 8.22 11.41
N LYS A 232 -10.12 7.30 12.35
CA LYS A 232 -11.02 6.14 12.49
C LYS A 232 -12.46 6.59 12.79
N ALA A 233 -12.63 7.52 13.71
CA ALA A 233 -13.95 8.07 14.04
C ALA A 233 -14.58 8.77 12.81
N LEU A 234 -13.79 9.53 12.04
CA LEU A 234 -14.25 10.15 10.79
C LEU A 234 -14.68 9.10 9.77
N VAL A 235 -13.86 8.05 9.54
CA VAL A 235 -14.21 6.98 8.59
C VAL A 235 -15.45 6.23 9.03
N ASP A 236 -15.60 5.93 10.32
CA ASP A 236 -16.79 5.25 10.84
C ASP A 236 -18.07 6.11 10.69
N GLU A 237 -17.93 7.43 10.79
CA GLU A 237 -19.02 8.38 10.54
C GLU A 237 -19.42 8.46 9.07
N VAL A 238 -18.44 8.64 8.16
CA VAL A 238 -18.74 8.98 6.76
C VAL A 238 -18.97 7.77 5.87
N ALA A 239 -18.29 6.64 6.12
CA ALA A 239 -18.37 5.48 5.24
C ALA A 239 -19.80 4.90 5.08
N PRO A 240 -20.68 4.89 6.11
CA PRO A 240 -22.09 4.49 5.94
C PRO A 240 -22.90 5.47 5.08
N GLN A 241 -22.44 6.71 4.91
CA GLN A 241 -23.12 7.78 4.18
C GLN A 241 -22.65 7.89 2.72
N THR A 242 -21.61 7.13 2.33
CA THR A 242 -21.04 7.16 0.99
C THR A 242 -21.36 5.88 0.22
N GLU A 243 -21.36 6.00 -1.10
CA GLU A 243 -21.64 4.89 -2.03
C GLU A 243 -20.37 4.19 -2.51
N CYS A 244 -19.21 4.67 -2.08
CA CYS A 244 -17.93 4.02 -2.32
C CYS A 244 -17.25 3.62 -0.99
N PRO A 245 -16.43 2.56 -0.99
CA PRO A 245 -15.61 2.19 0.16
C PRO A 245 -14.69 3.32 0.61
N VAL A 246 -14.65 3.60 1.93
CA VAL A 246 -13.71 4.52 2.56
C VAL A 246 -12.89 3.71 3.55
N LEU A 247 -11.56 3.67 3.35
CA LEU A 247 -10.61 2.83 4.08
C LEU A 247 -9.56 3.69 4.79
N LEU A 248 -9.19 3.31 6.00
CA LEU A 248 -8.06 3.91 6.73
C LEU A 248 -6.84 2.98 6.62
N GLU A 249 -5.71 3.53 6.18
CA GLU A 249 -4.47 2.80 5.97
C GLU A 249 -3.30 3.39 6.79
N PRO A 250 -2.47 2.54 7.42
CA PRO A 250 -2.61 1.10 7.51
C PRO A 250 -3.80 0.70 8.37
N SER A 251 -4.42 -0.44 8.02
CA SER A 251 -5.51 -0.98 8.83
C SER A 251 -4.96 -1.55 10.15
N TYR A 252 -5.60 -1.20 11.29
CA TYR A 252 -5.20 -1.69 12.60
C TYR A 252 -6.03 -2.92 13.00
N VAL A 253 -5.95 -3.95 12.14
CA VAL A 253 -6.71 -5.17 12.30
C VAL A 253 -6.01 -6.11 13.28
N GLN A 254 -6.75 -6.63 14.26
CA GLN A 254 -6.24 -7.52 15.31
C GLN A 254 -6.83 -8.93 15.27
N ASN A 255 -7.64 -9.24 14.24
CA ASN A 255 -8.30 -10.53 14.09
C ASN A 255 -8.39 -10.90 12.60
N LEU A 256 -8.67 -12.17 12.33
CA LEU A 256 -8.77 -12.74 10.97
C LEU A 256 -10.22 -12.85 10.47
N ARG A 257 -11.20 -12.22 11.14
CA ARG A 257 -12.60 -12.23 10.68
C ARG A 257 -12.72 -11.52 9.33
N CYS A 258 -13.36 -12.17 8.36
CA CYS A 258 -13.46 -11.66 7.00
C CYS A 258 -14.55 -10.59 6.86
N MET A 259 -14.38 -9.47 7.57
CA MET A 259 -15.31 -8.35 7.59
C MET A 259 -15.19 -7.52 6.30
N ILE A 260 -16.32 -7.19 5.70
CA ILE A 260 -16.41 -6.28 4.56
C ILE A 260 -16.25 -4.83 5.04
N SER A 261 -15.22 -4.15 4.56
CA SER A 261 -14.95 -2.73 4.89
C SER A 261 -15.75 -1.77 3.99
N GLY A 262 -16.16 -2.23 2.80
CA GLY A 262 -17.00 -1.47 1.89
C GLY A 262 -17.43 -2.29 0.68
N VAL A 263 -18.51 -1.85 0.01
CA VAL A 263 -18.98 -2.45 -1.24
C VAL A 263 -19.27 -1.32 -2.22
N ARG A 264 -18.65 -1.36 -3.39
CA ARG A 264 -18.87 -0.36 -4.45
C ARG A 264 -20.32 -0.45 -4.94
N LYS A 265 -21.00 0.69 -5.00
CA LYS A 265 -22.38 0.78 -5.49
C LYS A 265 -22.49 0.19 -6.91
N ASN A 266 -23.59 -0.50 -7.17
CA ASN A 266 -23.91 -1.17 -8.43
C ASN A 266 -22.94 -2.27 -8.85
N SER A 267 -21.97 -2.65 -8.01
CA SER A 267 -21.13 -3.81 -8.25
C SER A 267 -21.91 -5.12 -8.11
N PRO A 268 -21.37 -6.25 -8.61
CA PRO A 268 -22.03 -7.55 -8.46
C PRO A 268 -22.38 -7.91 -7.02
N ALA A 269 -21.45 -7.72 -6.08
CA ALA A 269 -21.71 -8.00 -4.66
C ALA A 269 -22.75 -7.05 -4.05
N TRP A 270 -22.73 -5.75 -4.44
CA TRP A 270 -23.72 -4.79 -4.00
C TRP A 270 -25.14 -5.18 -4.47
N GLN A 271 -25.30 -5.59 -5.73
CA GLN A 271 -26.56 -6.06 -6.31
C GLN A 271 -27.05 -7.35 -5.66
N ALA A 272 -26.10 -8.21 -5.25
CA ALA A 272 -26.39 -9.43 -4.51
C ALA A 272 -26.75 -9.22 -3.03
N GLY A 273 -26.72 -7.95 -2.55
CA GLY A 273 -27.18 -7.58 -1.22
C GLY A 273 -26.11 -7.40 -0.16
N LEU A 274 -24.82 -7.64 -0.47
CA LEU A 274 -23.74 -7.48 0.49
C LEU A 274 -23.49 -6.00 0.82
N ARG A 275 -23.13 -5.73 2.06
CA ARG A 275 -22.88 -4.36 2.57
C ARG A 275 -21.67 -4.32 3.49
N LYS A 276 -21.18 -3.09 3.77
CA LYS A 276 -20.17 -2.86 4.82
C LYS A 276 -20.65 -3.45 6.15
N GLY A 277 -19.73 -4.13 6.85
CA GLY A 277 -20.00 -4.76 8.13
C GLY A 277 -20.53 -6.21 8.05
N ASP A 278 -20.84 -6.71 6.86
CA ASP A 278 -21.11 -8.13 6.68
C ASP A 278 -19.80 -8.93 6.83
N GLU A 279 -19.90 -10.15 7.35
CA GLU A 279 -18.79 -11.08 7.52
C GLU A 279 -18.89 -12.23 6.52
N ILE A 280 -17.90 -12.41 5.68
CA ILE A 280 -17.81 -13.55 4.77
C ILE A 280 -17.49 -14.81 5.57
N LEU A 281 -18.32 -15.86 5.42
CA LEU A 281 -18.12 -17.14 6.08
C LEU A 281 -17.55 -18.18 5.12
N THR A 282 -18.11 -18.28 3.91
CA THR A 282 -17.58 -19.16 2.87
C THR A 282 -17.69 -18.50 1.49
N VAL A 283 -16.81 -18.87 0.58
CA VAL A 283 -16.86 -18.51 -0.84
C VAL A 283 -16.74 -19.80 -1.65
N ASN A 284 -17.77 -20.13 -2.45
CA ASN A 284 -17.87 -21.38 -3.21
C ASN A 284 -17.66 -22.65 -2.33
N GLY A 285 -18.10 -22.60 -1.07
CA GLY A 285 -17.95 -23.68 -0.10
C GLY A 285 -16.64 -23.69 0.70
N GLU A 286 -15.66 -22.88 0.33
CA GLU A 286 -14.37 -22.74 1.03
C GLU A 286 -14.44 -21.68 2.12
N THR A 287 -13.93 -22.00 3.31
CA THR A 287 -13.84 -21.06 4.44
C THR A 287 -12.51 -20.29 4.34
N PRO A 288 -12.52 -18.96 4.15
CA PRO A 288 -11.29 -18.20 4.08
C PRO A 288 -10.64 -18.06 5.46
N TYR A 289 -9.33 -18.21 5.49
CA TYR A 289 -8.53 -18.07 6.72
C TYR A 289 -8.37 -16.62 7.18
N SER A 290 -8.41 -15.67 6.24
CA SER A 290 -8.14 -14.24 6.46
C SER A 290 -8.92 -13.40 5.46
N ARG A 291 -8.92 -12.07 5.66
CA ARG A 291 -9.50 -11.12 4.68
C ARG A 291 -8.77 -11.18 3.35
N VAL A 292 -7.44 -11.36 3.36
CA VAL A 292 -6.62 -11.53 2.14
C VAL A 292 -7.07 -12.77 1.37
N ALA A 293 -7.26 -13.92 2.06
CA ALA A 293 -7.79 -15.12 1.43
C ALA A 293 -9.21 -14.93 0.90
N ALA A 294 -10.10 -14.32 1.71
CA ALA A 294 -11.47 -14.02 1.29
C ALA A 294 -11.50 -13.14 0.04
N TYR A 295 -10.68 -12.08 0.01
CA TYR A 295 -10.55 -11.20 -1.14
C TYR A 295 -10.08 -11.95 -2.40
N GLY A 296 -9.09 -12.83 -2.27
CA GLY A 296 -8.64 -13.69 -3.36
C GLY A 296 -9.74 -14.61 -3.89
N TYR A 297 -10.52 -15.24 -2.99
CA TYR A 297 -11.63 -16.11 -3.39
C TYR A 297 -12.80 -15.36 -4.03
N LEU A 298 -13.07 -14.13 -3.58
CA LEU A 298 -14.17 -13.29 -4.09
C LEU A 298 -13.89 -12.72 -5.48
N ASN A 299 -12.64 -12.45 -5.81
CA ASN A 299 -12.24 -11.85 -7.08
C ASN A 299 -11.80 -12.91 -8.11
N GLY A 300 -11.58 -12.48 -9.35
CA GLY A 300 -11.31 -13.35 -10.49
C GLY A 300 -12.59 -13.68 -11.29
N PRO A 301 -12.45 -14.23 -12.51
CA PRO A 301 -13.57 -14.51 -13.39
C PRO A 301 -14.50 -15.60 -12.82
N GLY A 302 -15.77 -15.56 -13.19
CA GLY A 302 -16.76 -16.60 -12.89
C GLY A 302 -17.75 -16.25 -11.79
N THR A 303 -18.58 -17.24 -11.46
CA THR A 303 -19.65 -17.11 -10.46
C THR A 303 -19.10 -17.26 -9.05
N ARG A 304 -19.67 -16.51 -8.11
CA ARG A 304 -19.41 -16.61 -6.68
C ARG A 304 -20.71 -16.97 -5.95
N THR A 305 -20.67 -18.03 -5.14
CA THR A 305 -21.68 -18.34 -4.14
C THR A 305 -21.05 -18.10 -2.78
N VAL A 306 -21.64 -17.18 -2.02
CA VAL A 306 -21.05 -16.69 -0.77
C VAL A 306 -22.05 -16.84 0.35
N THR A 307 -21.65 -17.56 1.42
CA THR A 307 -22.35 -17.51 2.69
C THR A 307 -21.75 -16.40 3.53
N TYR A 308 -22.58 -15.53 4.05
CA TYR A 308 -22.15 -14.39 4.84
C TYR A 308 -23.06 -14.13 6.04
N ARG A 309 -22.55 -13.45 7.05
CA ARG A 309 -23.32 -13.01 8.22
C ARG A 309 -23.57 -11.51 8.12
N SER A 310 -24.85 -11.13 8.06
CA SER A 310 -25.29 -9.76 8.17
C SER A 310 -25.97 -9.58 9.53
N SER A 311 -25.39 -8.74 10.38
CA SER A 311 -25.77 -8.65 11.80
C SER A 311 -25.71 -10.02 12.50
N GLN A 312 -26.86 -10.63 12.82
CA GLN A 312 -26.93 -11.95 13.46
C GLN A 312 -27.49 -13.04 12.52
N THR A 313 -27.83 -12.69 11.27
CA THR A 313 -28.46 -13.60 10.32
C THR A 313 -27.40 -14.11 9.33
N VAL A 314 -27.38 -15.43 9.12
CA VAL A 314 -26.59 -16.06 8.07
C VAL A 314 -27.42 -16.11 6.79
N LEU A 315 -26.85 -15.56 5.73
CA LEU A 315 -27.47 -15.42 4.42
C LEU A 315 -26.57 -16.04 3.34
N GLU A 316 -27.16 -16.31 2.18
CA GLU A 316 -26.45 -16.76 1.00
C GLU A 316 -26.74 -15.80 -0.18
N ALA A 317 -25.70 -15.52 -0.97
CA ALA A 317 -25.84 -14.72 -2.18
C ALA A 317 -25.00 -15.33 -3.30
N THR A 318 -25.50 -15.20 -4.53
CA THR A 318 -24.79 -15.67 -5.73
C THR A 318 -24.78 -14.58 -6.79
N TRP A 319 -23.62 -14.36 -7.40
CA TRP A 319 -23.46 -13.40 -8.50
C TRP A 319 -22.37 -13.82 -9.48
N GLN A 320 -22.36 -13.17 -10.64
CA GLN A 320 -21.30 -13.26 -11.63
C GLN A 320 -20.38 -12.04 -11.50
N ASN A 321 -19.08 -12.24 -11.35
CA ASN A 321 -18.12 -11.14 -11.36
C ASN A 321 -18.09 -10.44 -12.72
N THR A 322 -17.64 -9.18 -12.73
CA THR A 322 -17.40 -8.40 -13.96
C THR A 322 -16.36 -9.07 -14.85
N SER A 323 -16.24 -8.65 -16.09
CA SER A 323 -15.30 -9.22 -17.07
C SER A 323 -13.83 -9.09 -16.65
N ASP A 324 -13.51 -8.07 -15.82
CA ASP A 324 -12.21 -7.88 -15.19
C ASP A 324 -12.01 -8.71 -13.91
N GLY A 325 -13.02 -9.50 -13.53
CA GLY A 325 -12.99 -10.35 -12.35
C GLY A 325 -13.33 -9.65 -11.03
N SER A 326 -13.75 -8.39 -11.05
CA SER A 326 -14.08 -7.64 -9.84
C SER A 326 -15.47 -8.00 -9.30
N CYS A 327 -15.58 -8.19 -7.98
CA CYS A 327 -16.85 -8.30 -7.26
C CYS A 327 -17.33 -6.96 -6.66
N GLY A 328 -16.44 -5.99 -6.50
CA GLY A 328 -16.68 -4.67 -5.91
C GLY A 328 -16.64 -4.63 -4.37
N ILE A 329 -16.20 -5.69 -3.69
CA ILE A 329 -15.96 -5.71 -2.25
C ILE A 329 -14.58 -5.14 -1.95
N ALA A 330 -14.48 -4.29 -0.93
CA ALA A 330 -13.24 -3.84 -0.32
C ALA A 330 -13.11 -4.44 1.09
N MET A 331 -11.90 -4.87 1.42
CA MET A 331 -11.53 -5.42 2.72
C MET A 331 -10.23 -4.78 3.18
N GLU A 332 -10.07 -4.62 4.49
CA GLU A 332 -8.78 -4.24 5.08
C GLU A 332 -7.77 -5.37 4.89
N TYR A 333 -6.53 -5.02 4.66
CA TYR A 333 -5.44 -6.01 4.58
C TYR A 333 -5.14 -6.53 5.98
N ASP A 334 -5.11 -7.86 6.14
CA ASP A 334 -4.69 -8.51 7.38
C ASP A 334 -3.47 -9.41 7.15
N PHE A 335 -3.65 -10.69 7.06
CA PHE A 335 -2.58 -11.66 6.94
C PHE A 335 -2.71 -12.51 5.67
N ASP A 336 -1.66 -12.51 4.85
CA ASP A 336 -1.59 -13.41 3.69
C ASP A 336 -1.31 -14.84 4.15
N PRO A 337 -2.22 -15.80 3.91
CA PRO A 337 -2.03 -17.19 4.31
C PRO A 337 -0.74 -17.85 3.81
N ASN A 338 -0.22 -17.41 2.65
CA ASN A 338 1.04 -17.91 2.11
C ASN A 338 2.22 -17.63 3.06
N ARG A 339 2.14 -16.59 3.87
CA ARG A 339 3.17 -16.26 4.88
C ARG A 339 3.20 -17.24 6.03
N ALA A 340 2.11 -17.93 6.32
CA ALA A 340 2.09 -18.98 7.33
C ALA A 340 3.11 -20.09 7.02
N ASP A 341 3.31 -20.39 5.74
CA ASP A 341 4.27 -21.41 5.33
C ASP A 341 5.73 -20.93 5.50
N TYR A 342 6.01 -19.65 5.31
CA TYR A 342 7.34 -19.07 5.61
C TYR A 342 7.63 -19.13 7.11
N VAL A 343 6.65 -18.79 7.98
CA VAL A 343 6.79 -18.90 9.43
C VAL A 343 7.04 -20.35 9.84
N LYS A 344 6.23 -21.29 9.35
CA LYS A 344 6.41 -22.74 9.63
C LYS A 344 7.79 -23.22 9.17
N LYS A 345 8.21 -22.80 7.99
CA LYS A 345 9.52 -23.14 7.45
C LYS A 345 10.65 -22.58 8.32
N ALA A 346 10.59 -21.33 8.72
CA ALA A 346 11.58 -20.73 9.61
C ALA A 346 11.72 -21.51 10.92
N LEU A 347 10.59 -21.96 11.49
CA LEU A 347 10.58 -22.78 12.70
C LEU A 347 11.11 -24.20 12.47
N SER A 348 10.79 -24.83 11.32
CA SER A 348 11.25 -26.20 11.03
C SER A 348 12.73 -26.29 10.67
N ASP A 349 13.29 -25.26 10.04
CA ASP A 349 14.68 -25.21 9.62
C ASP A 349 15.63 -24.76 10.73
N ALA A 350 15.09 -24.19 11.81
CA ALA A 350 15.89 -23.68 12.92
C ALA A 350 16.46 -24.81 13.79
N PRO A 351 17.69 -24.65 14.34
CA PRO A 351 18.29 -25.61 15.23
C PRO A 351 17.65 -25.66 16.63
N GLY A 352 16.78 -24.72 16.96
CA GLY A 352 16.12 -24.57 18.25
C GLY A 352 15.10 -23.46 18.25
N LYS A 353 15.04 -22.66 19.32
CA LYS A 353 14.06 -21.59 19.50
C LYS A 353 14.25 -20.43 18.54
N VAL A 354 13.19 -20.01 17.85
CA VAL A 354 13.18 -18.90 16.91
C VAL A 354 12.62 -17.64 17.55
N LEU A 355 13.32 -16.52 17.42
CA LEU A 355 12.78 -15.21 17.71
C LEU A 355 12.14 -14.62 16.44
N LEU A 356 10.83 -14.52 16.45
CA LEU A 356 10.05 -13.88 15.39
C LEU A 356 9.99 -12.38 15.65
N LEU A 357 10.39 -11.58 14.66
CA LEU A 357 10.38 -10.12 14.75
C LEU A 357 9.31 -9.57 13.81
N CYS A 358 8.50 -8.62 14.27
CA CYS A 358 7.49 -7.96 13.45
C CYS A 358 7.48 -6.45 13.70
N SER A 359 6.74 -5.68 12.91
CA SER A 359 6.54 -4.26 13.20
C SER A 359 5.56 -4.06 14.34
N GLU A 360 5.58 -2.87 14.95
CA GLU A 360 4.65 -2.50 16.01
C GLU A 360 3.18 -2.62 15.58
N PHE A 361 2.84 -2.21 14.35
CA PHE A 361 1.49 -2.37 13.81
C PHE A 361 1.08 -3.83 13.62
N ALA A 362 1.99 -4.70 13.22
CA ALA A 362 1.67 -6.10 12.96
C ALA A 362 1.59 -6.94 14.24
N TYR A 363 2.18 -6.49 15.35
CA TYR A 363 2.36 -7.29 16.55
C TYR A 363 1.05 -7.92 17.10
N PRO A 364 -0.06 -7.16 17.30
CA PRO A 364 -1.30 -7.75 17.83
C PRO A 364 -1.92 -8.79 16.88
N LEU A 365 -1.83 -8.53 15.57
CA LEU A 365 -2.32 -9.48 14.55
C LEU A 365 -1.45 -10.73 14.52
N MET A 366 -0.13 -10.59 14.57
CA MET A 366 0.81 -11.73 14.58
C MET A 366 0.61 -12.61 15.81
N GLN A 367 0.32 -12.04 16.99
CA GLN A 367 -0.07 -12.82 18.18
C GLN A 367 -1.32 -13.70 17.89
N THR A 368 -2.34 -13.12 17.25
CA THR A 368 -3.56 -13.85 16.87
C THR A 368 -3.26 -14.96 15.85
N VAL A 369 -2.46 -14.67 14.83
CA VAL A 369 -2.05 -15.63 13.78
C VAL A 369 -1.29 -16.80 14.38
N LEU A 370 -0.24 -16.54 15.16
CA LEU A 370 0.63 -17.56 15.74
C LEU A 370 -0.13 -18.45 16.74
N SER A 371 -1.00 -17.84 17.57
CA SER A 371 -1.88 -18.60 18.47
C SER A 371 -2.81 -19.58 17.74
N GLY A 372 -3.24 -19.23 16.51
CA GLY A 372 -4.08 -20.10 15.67
C GLY A 372 -3.31 -21.16 14.88
N MET A 373 -1.98 -21.10 14.81
CA MET A 373 -1.18 -21.98 13.96
C MET A 373 -0.79 -23.33 14.61
N ALA A 374 -1.24 -23.65 15.82
CA ALA A 374 -0.91 -24.89 16.53
C ALA A 374 0.61 -25.19 16.56
N LEU A 375 1.44 -24.19 16.76
CA LEU A 375 2.89 -24.31 16.86
C LEU A 375 3.30 -24.76 18.26
N PRO A 376 4.45 -25.47 18.43
CA PRO A 376 4.98 -25.80 19.76
C PRO A 376 5.27 -24.52 20.56
N GLU A 377 4.74 -24.41 21.78
CA GLU A 377 4.82 -23.20 22.59
C GLU A 377 6.27 -22.77 22.90
N ASP A 378 7.18 -23.73 23.10
CA ASP A 378 8.59 -23.46 23.41
C ASP A 378 9.47 -23.22 22.17
N ALA A 379 8.92 -23.34 20.95
CA ALA A 379 9.69 -23.26 19.71
C ALA A 379 9.93 -21.81 19.25
N TRP A 380 9.23 -20.84 19.78
CA TRP A 380 9.29 -19.45 19.33
C TRP A 380 8.97 -18.42 20.41
N ASP A 381 9.50 -17.22 20.22
CA ASP A 381 9.02 -16.01 20.86
C ASP A 381 8.68 -14.98 19.78
N LEU A 382 7.78 -14.05 20.09
CA LEU A 382 7.42 -12.93 19.22
C LEU A 382 7.70 -11.61 19.93
N ILE A 383 8.45 -10.72 19.27
CA ILE A 383 8.61 -9.33 19.71
C ILE A 383 8.27 -8.37 18.57
N TYR A 384 7.88 -7.15 18.92
CA TYR A 384 7.88 -6.08 17.94
C TYR A 384 9.21 -5.33 17.93
N VAL A 385 9.57 -4.79 16.77
CA VAL A 385 10.78 -4.00 16.55
C VAL A 385 10.39 -2.53 16.53
N PRO A 386 10.82 -1.72 17.53
CA PRO A 386 10.64 -0.27 17.48
C PRO A 386 11.41 0.32 16.30
N ASN A 387 10.79 1.23 15.54
CA ASN A 387 11.50 1.93 14.47
C ASN A 387 12.28 3.11 15.04
N ILE A 388 13.56 2.91 15.37
CA ILE A 388 14.46 3.93 15.87
C ILE A 388 15.16 4.71 14.76
N THR A 389 15.33 4.07 13.59
CA THR A 389 15.98 4.67 12.41
C THR A 389 15.19 5.86 11.88
N PHE A 390 13.90 5.70 11.67
CA PHE A 390 13.02 6.80 11.27
C PHE A 390 12.45 7.53 12.49
N GLY A 391 12.03 6.81 13.50
CA GLY A 391 11.34 7.37 14.66
C GLY A 391 10.01 8.04 14.32
N GLY A 392 9.59 9.00 15.14
CA GLY A 392 8.39 9.80 14.89
C GLY A 392 7.11 8.98 14.91
N THR A 393 6.31 9.03 13.83
CA THR A 393 5.05 8.29 13.71
C THR A 393 5.19 6.98 12.92
N ILE A 394 6.41 6.61 12.53
CA ILE A 394 6.68 5.46 11.66
C ILE A 394 6.66 4.17 12.48
N ARG A 395 5.76 3.23 12.13
CA ARG A 395 5.57 1.95 12.82
C ARG A 395 5.43 0.75 11.87
N ALA A 396 5.63 0.96 10.56
CA ALA A 396 5.41 -0.06 9.53
C ALA A 396 6.67 -0.90 9.27
N ALA A 397 6.50 -2.18 8.92
CA ALA A 397 7.59 -3.13 8.65
C ALA A 397 8.50 -2.68 7.51
N GLY A 398 7.93 -2.15 6.41
CA GLY A 398 8.70 -1.74 5.23
C GLY A 398 9.68 -0.58 5.44
N LEU A 399 9.69 0.03 6.64
CA LEU A 399 10.60 1.11 7.03
C LEU A 399 11.50 0.71 8.20
N LEU A 400 11.53 -0.57 8.61
CA LEU A 400 12.50 -1.10 9.56
C LEU A 400 13.83 -1.35 8.86
N CYS A 401 14.91 -1.00 9.54
CA CYS A 401 16.28 -1.12 9.04
C CYS A 401 17.13 -2.00 9.95
N TYR A 402 18.32 -2.33 9.52
CA TYR A 402 19.29 -3.17 10.22
C TYR A 402 19.49 -2.76 11.69
N ASP A 403 19.70 -1.48 11.95
CA ASP A 403 19.94 -0.98 13.33
C ASP A 403 18.73 -1.21 14.24
N ASP A 404 17.50 -1.12 13.71
CA ASP A 404 16.27 -1.38 14.46
C ASP A 404 16.22 -2.84 14.91
N TYR A 405 16.50 -3.77 14.01
CA TYR A 405 16.54 -5.21 14.30
C TYR A 405 17.63 -5.58 15.28
N VAL A 406 18.84 -5.07 15.06
CA VAL A 406 19.98 -5.36 15.94
C VAL A 406 19.73 -4.87 17.34
N GLN A 407 19.14 -3.67 17.50
CA GLN A 407 18.82 -3.16 18.84
C GLN A 407 17.74 -4.01 19.52
N ALA A 408 16.65 -4.35 18.80
CA ALA A 408 15.57 -5.16 19.35
C ALA A 408 16.04 -6.56 19.81
N VAL A 409 16.92 -7.20 19.03
CA VAL A 409 17.48 -8.51 19.40
C VAL A 409 18.42 -8.40 20.61
N ARG A 410 19.23 -7.33 20.72
CA ARG A 410 20.06 -7.08 21.92
C ARG A 410 19.20 -6.92 23.15
N ASP A 411 18.19 -6.05 23.09
CA ASP A 411 17.29 -5.80 24.21
C ASP A 411 16.58 -7.09 24.67
N TYR A 412 16.21 -7.95 23.71
CA TYR A 412 15.65 -9.27 24.02
C TYR A 412 16.68 -10.15 24.75
N CYS A 413 17.90 -10.27 24.24
CA CYS A 413 18.95 -11.12 24.82
C CYS A 413 19.42 -10.66 26.22
N ASP A 414 19.29 -9.37 26.53
CA ASP A 414 19.62 -8.83 27.86
C ASP A 414 18.65 -9.31 28.96
N HIS A 415 17.44 -9.76 28.57
CA HIS A 415 16.37 -10.13 29.51
C HIS A 415 15.90 -11.56 29.38
N HIS A 416 16.28 -12.27 28.29
CA HIS A 416 15.84 -13.63 27.95
C HIS A 416 17.01 -14.50 27.53
N THR A 417 16.79 -15.82 27.52
CA THR A 417 17.74 -16.74 26.91
C THR A 417 17.87 -16.43 25.43
N PRO A 418 19.09 -16.27 24.88
CA PRO A 418 19.29 -16.03 23.47
C PRO A 418 18.57 -17.07 22.59
N PRO A 419 17.97 -16.66 21.47
CA PRO A 419 17.33 -17.59 20.52
C PRO A 419 18.39 -18.37 19.74
N ASP A 420 17.98 -19.45 19.09
CA ASP A 420 18.83 -20.23 18.19
C ASP A 420 18.74 -19.76 16.73
N ALA A 421 17.70 -18.99 16.37
CA ALA A 421 17.51 -18.40 15.04
C ALA A 421 16.62 -17.15 15.13
N LEU A 422 16.66 -16.34 14.06
CA LEU A 422 15.83 -15.15 13.89
C LEU A 422 14.92 -15.30 12.66
N ALA A 423 13.72 -14.71 12.70
CA ALA A 423 12.89 -14.54 11.52
C ALA A 423 12.41 -13.07 11.42
N VAL A 424 12.62 -12.45 10.28
CA VAL A 424 12.35 -11.03 10.03
C VAL A 424 11.36 -10.82 8.88
N PRO A 425 10.54 -9.76 8.87
CA PRO A 425 9.61 -9.47 7.78
C PRO A 425 10.33 -9.20 6.46
N GLY A 426 9.91 -9.88 5.40
CA GLY A 426 10.46 -9.69 4.05
C GLY A 426 10.22 -8.27 3.49
N GLU A 427 9.16 -7.59 3.95
CA GLU A 427 8.82 -6.22 3.54
C GLU A 427 9.88 -5.17 3.86
N SER A 428 10.76 -5.44 4.81
CA SER A 428 11.85 -4.53 5.17
C SER A 428 12.96 -4.51 4.12
N PHE A 429 12.94 -5.44 3.17
CA PHE A 429 14.02 -5.65 2.20
C PHE A 429 13.51 -5.58 0.77
N ASN A 430 14.31 -4.96 -0.10
CA ASN A 430 14.01 -4.88 -1.53
C ASN A 430 14.34 -6.19 -2.27
N TYR A 431 14.13 -6.23 -3.58
CA TYR A 431 14.41 -7.40 -4.43
C TYR A 431 15.89 -7.80 -4.51
N LEU A 432 16.81 -6.99 -3.96
CA LEU A 432 18.22 -7.32 -3.75
C LEU A 432 18.49 -7.80 -2.33
N SER A 433 17.43 -7.99 -1.53
CA SER A 433 17.48 -8.36 -0.11
C SER A 433 18.17 -7.31 0.78
N LEU A 434 18.17 -6.05 0.36
CA LEU A 434 18.73 -4.92 1.08
C LEU A 434 17.62 -4.08 1.71
N ASP A 435 17.86 -3.62 2.94
CA ASP A 435 17.00 -2.64 3.60
C ASP A 435 17.23 -1.22 3.04
N LEU A 436 16.53 -0.23 3.60
CA LEU A 436 16.64 1.17 3.17
C LEU A 436 17.99 1.82 3.50
N THR A 437 18.81 1.20 4.34
CA THR A 437 20.16 1.67 4.67
C THR A 437 21.25 0.93 3.89
N GLY A 438 20.85 -0.07 3.08
CA GLY A 438 21.74 -0.84 2.22
C GLY A 438 22.35 -2.08 2.87
N HIS A 439 21.85 -2.50 4.03
CA HIS A 439 22.25 -3.73 4.69
C HIS A 439 21.45 -4.93 4.17
N HIS A 440 22.13 -6.04 3.90
CA HIS A 440 21.50 -7.29 3.55
C HIS A 440 20.89 -7.95 4.80
N TYR A 441 19.71 -8.56 4.70
CA TYR A 441 19.02 -9.13 5.86
C TYR A 441 19.88 -10.12 6.67
N SER A 442 20.78 -10.88 6.00
CA SER A 442 21.67 -11.84 6.67
C SER A 442 22.69 -11.18 7.62
N GLU A 443 22.96 -9.89 7.46
CA GLU A 443 23.87 -9.17 8.36
C GLU A 443 23.32 -9.06 9.78
N ILE A 444 21.98 -9.07 9.93
CA ILE A 444 21.33 -9.13 11.24
C ILE A 444 21.76 -10.39 11.99
N GLY A 445 21.72 -11.55 11.32
CA GLY A 445 22.16 -12.80 11.92
C GLY A 445 23.66 -12.84 12.18
N GLN A 446 24.48 -12.27 11.28
CA GLN A 446 25.93 -12.20 11.46
C GLN A 446 26.31 -11.44 12.76
N ALA A 447 25.55 -10.40 13.11
CA ALA A 447 25.77 -9.62 14.34
C ALA A 447 25.62 -10.46 15.64
N PHE A 448 24.89 -11.57 15.58
CA PHE A 448 24.60 -12.47 16.71
C PHE A 448 25.11 -13.90 16.51
N HIS A 449 25.75 -14.20 15.37
CA HIS A 449 26.14 -15.56 14.97
C HIS A 449 24.92 -16.53 14.89
N LEU A 450 23.77 -16.04 14.43
CA LEU A 450 22.51 -16.77 14.32
C LEU A 450 22.05 -16.88 12.86
N PRO A 451 21.39 -17.98 12.46
CA PRO A 451 20.69 -18.05 11.19
C PRO A 451 19.50 -17.07 11.18
N VAL A 452 19.23 -16.46 10.00
CA VAL A 452 18.09 -15.55 9.79
C VAL A 452 17.25 -16.05 8.63
N ALA A 453 15.94 -16.11 8.82
CA ALA A 453 14.96 -16.38 7.77
C ALA A 453 14.12 -15.12 7.47
N LEU A 454 13.62 -15.02 6.23
CA LEU A 454 12.55 -14.08 5.86
C LEU A 454 11.19 -14.75 6.07
N MET A 455 10.21 -13.99 6.59
CA MET A 455 8.84 -14.44 6.80
C MET A 455 7.80 -13.45 6.21
#